data_358cb0ab662830b089971c1a09113c65
#
_entry.id   358cb0ab662830b089971c1a09113c65
#
_cell.length_a   1.000
_cell.length_b   1.000
_cell.length_c   1.000
_cell.angle_alpha   90.00
_cell.angle_beta   90.00
_cell.angle_gamma   90.00
#
_symmetry.space_group_name_H-M   'P 1'
#
loop_
_entity.id
_entity.type
_entity.pdbx_description
1 polymer ?
#
loop_
_entity_poly.entity_id
_entity_poly.type
_entity_poly.pdbx_seq_one_letter_code
_entity_poly.pdbx_strand_id
1 'polypeptide(L)'
;MVAILEMPETTSQSTVNQPAPAPKPEVERGMIEIKNLDFAYGNHQVLHDVDLNIPARAVTALIGPSGCGKTTLLRCLNRMNDLIDSARITRGSIQIEGSDINAPGVDVVDLRRRVGMVFQKSNPFPKSIYDNVAYGLRIAGVTKRTLIDEAVEKSLRSSALWEEVKDRLHVSGYGLSGGQQQRLCIARALAVEPEIVLMDEPCSALDPIATAKVEELIRQLKQQYTIVIVTHNMQQAGRCSDHTAFFYLGRLIEFDRTAKIFSNPGQRQTEEYITGRFG
;
A
#
# COMPACT_ATOMS: atom_id res chain seq x y z
N MET A 1 -57.16 67.28 37.20
CA MET A 1 -55.68 67.22 37.11
C MET A 1 -55.34 65.75 37.18
N VAL A 2 -55.24 65.07 36.01
CA VAL A 2 -55.11 63.62 35.87
C VAL A 2 -53.71 63.39 35.36
N ALA A 3 -52.89 62.67 36.15
CA ALA A 3 -51.53 62.27 35.80
C ALA A 3 -51.58 61.07 34.84
N ILE A 4 -50.92 61.22 33.70
CA ILE A 4 -50.73 60.14 32.73
C ILE A 4 -49.41 59.43 33.11
N LEU A 5 -49.51 58.12 33.45
CA LEU A 5 -48.39 57.22 33.64
C LEU A 5 -47.94 56.71 32.28
N GLU A 6 -46.67 57.03 31.93
CA GLU A 6 -45.96 56.43 30.79
C GLU A 6 -45.44 55.03 31.19
N MET A 7 -45.74 54.02 30.38
CA MET A 7 -45.17 52.68 30.46
C MET A 7 -43.96 52.60 29.54
N PRO A 8 -42.84 51.98 29.95
CA PRO A 8 -41.69 51.80 29.07
C PRO A 8 -41.92 50.63 28.11
N GLU A 9 -41.64 50.86 26.81
CA GLU A 9 -41.58 49.84 25.78
C GLU A 9 -40.40 48.92 25.98
N THR A 10 -40.64 47.63 26.20
CA THR A 10 -39.62 46.56 26.19
C THR A 10 -39.37 46.06 24.77
N THR A 11 -38.30 46.52 24.15
CA THR A 11 -37.83 46.03 22.86
C THR A 11 -37.11 44.68 23.07
N SER A 12 -37.80 43.61 22.80
CA SER A 12 -37.23 42.25 22.76
C SER A 12 -36.41 42.06 21.47
N GLN A 13 -35.10 42.15 21.58
CA GLN A 13 -34.20 41.76 20.49
C GLN A 13 -34.08 40.23 20.46
N SER A 14 -34.68 39.59 19.47
CA SER A 14 -34.52 38.18 19.14
C SER A 14 -33.13 37.97 18.51
N THR A 15 -32.16 37.49 19.25
CA THR A 15 -30.91 37.00 18.71
C THR A 15 -31.14 35.71 17.93
N VAL A 16 -31.15 35.82 16.61
CA VAL A 16 -31.16 34.67 15.71
C VAL A 16 -29.79 33.95 15.86
N ASN A 17 -29.86 32.80 16.52
CA ASN A 17 -28.69 31.93 16.69
C ASN A 17 -28.38 31.30 15.31
N GLN A 18 -27.34 31.80 14.61
CA GLN A 18 -26.82 31.16 13.41
C GLN A 18 -26.18 29.80 13.80
N PRO A 19 -26.54 28.70 13.16
CA PRO A 19 -25.89 27.42 13.43
C PRO A 19 -24.41 27.54 13.09
N ALA A 20 -23.56 27.02 13.99
CA ALA A 20 -22.10 26.94 13.78
C ALA A 20 -21.80 26.21 12.45
N PRO A 21 -20.81 26.68 11.67
CA PRO A 21 -20.42 26.01 10.43
C PRO A 21 -20.05 24.57 10.74
N ALA A 22 -20.60 23.63 9.96
CA ALA A 22 -20.27 22.22 10.06
C ALA A 22 -18.74 22.03 10.00
N PRO A 23 -18.16 21.16 10.83
CA PRO A 23 -16.74 20.90 10.79
C PRO A 23 -16.36 20.44 9.37
N LYS A 24 -15.35 21.09 8.78
CA LYS A 24 -14.75 20.64 7.53
C LYS A 24 -14.36 19.18 7.72
N PRO A 25 -14.61 18.29 6.74
CA PRO A 25 -14.19 16.91 6.86
C PRO A 25 -12.68 16.93 7.17
N GLU A 26 -12.30 16.34 8.30
CA GLU A 26 -10.88 16.04 8.57
C GLU A 26 -10.40 15.23 7.37
N VAL A 27 -9.45 15.79 6.62
CA VAL A 27 -8.72 15.02 5.62
C VAL A 27 -7.97 13.98 6.43
N GLU A 28 -8.49 12.73 6.45
CA GLU A 28 -7.79 11.61 7.07
C GLU A 28 -6.36 11.63 6.52
N ARG A 29 -5.39 11.88 7.39
CA ARG A 29 -3.98 11.85 7.01
C ARG A 29 -3.71 10.44 6.49
N GLY A 30 -3.30 10.34 5.24
CA GLY A 30 -2.94 9.05 4.68
C GLY A 30 -1.73 8.47 5.40
N MET A 31 -1.64 7.17 5.39
CA MET A 31 -0.44 6.46 5.85
C MET A 31 0.79 6.86 5.01
N ILE A 32 0.59 7.03 3.69
CA ILE A 32 1.64 7.46 2.76
C ILE A 32 1.13 8.69 2.00
N GLU A 33 1.87 9.78 2.08
CA GLU A 33 1.60 11.02 1.33
C GLU A 33 2.71 11.25 0.31
N ILE A 34 2.35 11.33 -0.96
CA ILE A 34 3.24 11.63 -2.08
C ILE A 34 2.83 12.99 -2.63
N LYS A 35 3.76 13.93 -2.74
CA LYS A 35 3.50 15.31 -3.18
C LYS A 35 4.43 15.72 -4.29
N ASN A 36 3.84 16.11 -5.44
CA ASN A 36 4.52 16.62 -6.64
C ASN A 36 5.75 15.79 -7.06
N LEU A 37 5.65 14.48 -6.97
CA LEU A 37 6.77 13.57 -7.14
C LEU A 37 7.16 13.46 -8.61
N ASP A 38 8.39 13.86 -8.92
CA ASP A 38 9.08 13.57 -10.17
C ASP A 38 10.23 12.59 -9.90
N PHE A 39 10.37 11.58 -10.76
CA PHE A 39 11.40 10.57 -10.63
C PHE A 39 12.04 10.23 -11.97
N ALA A 40 13.37 10.06 -12.01
CA ALA A 40 14.10 9.76 -13.23
C ALA A 40 15.17 8.67 -13.02
N TYR A 41 15.45 7.92 -14.09
CA TYR A 41 16.66 7.13 -14.27
C TYR A 41 17.59 7.84 -15.24
N GLY A 42 18.73 8.35 -14.77
CA GLY A 42 19.62 9.20 -15.58
C GLY A 42 18.87 10.43 -16.10
N ASN A 43 18.76 10.55 -17.41
CA ASN A 43 18.04 11.65 -18.07
C ASN A 43 16.60 11.26 -18.46
N HIS A 44 16.19 10.04 -18.21
CA HIS A 44 14.85 9.57 -18.55
C HIS A 44 13.91 9.73 -17.36
N GLN A 45 13.01 10.72 -17.43
CA GLN A 45 11.97 10.93 -16.44
C GLN A 45 10.88 9.88 -16.60
N VAL A 46 10.50 9.22 -15.50
CA VAL A 46 9.55 8.10 -15.47
C VAL A 46 8.28 8.45 -14.70
N LEU A 47 8.38 9.26 -13.65
CA LEU A 47 7.22 9.79 -12.95
C LEU A 47 7.16 11.30 -13.10
N HIS A 48 5.95 11.83 -13.28
CA HIS A 48 5.69 13.22 -13.56
C HIS A 48 4.58 13.74 -12.64
N ASP A 49 4.96 14.62 -11.70
CA ASP A 49 4.05 15.39 -10.86
C ASP A 49 2.98 14.51 -10.18
N VAL A 50 3.43 13.45 -9.51
CA VAL A 50 2.53 12.49 -8.86
C VAL A 50 2.15 13.01 -7.48
N ASP A 51 0.83 13.22 -7.29
CA ASP A 51 0.20 13.49 -6.00
C ASP A 51 -0.70 12.32 -5.62
N LEU A 52 -0.42 11.64 -4.52
CA LEU A 52 -1.18 10.47 -4.08
C LEU A 52 -1.18 10.37 -2.56
N ASN A 53 -2.37 10.18 -2.00
CA ASN A 53 -2.56 9.94 -0.57
C ASN A 53 -3.11 8.53 -0.34
N ILE A 54 -2.31 7.63 0.21
CA ILE A 54 -2.66 6.23 0.43
C ILE A 54 -3.17 6.06 1.87
N PRO A 55 -4.43 5.63 2.06
CA PRO A 55 -5.01 5.47 3.39
C PRO A 55 -4.40 4.30 4.16
N ALA A 56 -4.37 4.40 5.49
CA ALA A 56 -3.93 3.34 6.38
C ALA A 56 -4.91 2.14 6.37
N ARG A 57 -4.38 0.94 6.60
CA ARG A 57 -5.17 -0.30 6.77
C ARG A 57 -6.18 -0.53 5.64
N ALA A 58 -5.76 -0.24 4.43
CA ALA A 58 -6.51 -0.45 3.21
C ALA A 58 -5.61 -1.06 2.13
N VAL A 59 -6.22 -1.65 1.11
CA VAL A 59 -5.52 -2.09 -0.09
C VAL A 59 -5.67 -1.04 -1.17
N THR A 60 -4.55 -0.47 -1.62
CA THR A 60 -4.49 0.44 -2.76
C THR A 60 -3.86 -0.27 -3.95
N ALA A 61 -4.60 -0.40 -5.05
CA ALA A 61 -4.09 -0.96 -6.30
C ALA A 61 -3.55 0.14 -7.21
N LEU A 62 -2.35 -0.05 -7.74
CA LEU A 62 -1.79 0.76 -8.83
C LEU A 62 -2.00 0.00 -10.14
N ILE A 63 -2.82 0.55 -11.04
CA ILE A 63 -3.14 -0.05 -12.34
C ILE A 63 -2.67 0.85 -13.49
N GLY A 64 -2.58 0.29 -14.69
CA GLY A 64 -2.18 1.02 -15.89
C GLY A 64 -1.33 0.16 -16.83
N PRO A 65 -1.04 0.63 -18.06
CA PRO A 65 -0.24 -0.09 -19.04
C PRO A 65 1.16 -0.46 -18.53
N SER A 66 1.79 -1.45 -19.16
CA SER A 66 3.18 -1.79 -18.86
C SER A 66 4.10 -0.59 -19.14
N GLY A 67 5.08 -0.38 -18.28
CA GLY A 67 6.04 0.74 -18.42
C GLY A 67 5.54 2.12 -17.98
N CYS A 68 4.30 2.28 -17.48
CA CYS A 68 3.78 3.59 -17.04
C CYS A 68 4.28 4.05 -15.65
N GLY A 69 5.27 3.39 -15.03
CA GLY A 69 5.91 3.86 -13.80
C GLY A 69 5.40 3.25 -12.48
N LYS A 70 4.40 2.34 -12.46
CA LYS A 70 3.82 1.74 -11.24
C LYS A 70 4.85 1.08 -10.32
N THR A 71 5.65 0.17 -10.87
CA THR A 71 6.72 -0.51 -10.12
C THR A 71 7.79 0.47 -9.65
N THR A 72 8.09 1.51 -10.44
CA THR A 72 9.00 2.59 -10.04
C THR A 72 8.46 3.32 -8.82
N LEU A 73 7.19 3.73 -8.85
CA LEU A 73 6.55 4.37 -7.69
C LEU A 73 6.53 3.44 -6.47
N LEU A 74 6.13 2.17 -6.67
CA LEU A 74 6.12 1.19 -5.58
C LEU A 74 7.48 1.10 -4.89
N ARG A 75 8.57 1.04 -5.68
CA ARG A 75 9.95 0.96 -5.18
C ARG A 75 10.47 2.28 -4.58
N CYS A 76 9.86 3.41 -4.89
CA CYS A 76 10.17 4.66 -4.20
C CYS A 76 9.74 4.60 -2.72
N LEU A 77 8.63 3.91 -2.39
CA LEU A 77 8.06 3.87 -1.04
C LEU A 77 8.98 3.18 -0.01
N ASN A 78 9.89 2.30 -0.45
CA ASN A 78 10.88 1.64 0.42
C ASN A 78 12.33 1.91 -0.01
N ARG A 79 12.54 2.91 -0.88
CA ARG A 79 13.85 3.30 -1.36
C ARG A 79 14.63 2.17 -2.05
N MET A 80 13.93 1.18 -2.65
CA MET A 80 14.59 0.13 -3.43
C MET A 80 15.24 0.66 -4.70
N ASN A 81 14.78 1.80 -5.22
CA ASN A 81 15.40 2.45 -6.37
C ASN A 81 16.82 2.97 -6.07
N ASP A 82 17.18 3.21 -4.81
CA ASP A 82 18.53 3.64 -4.40
C ASP A 82 19.61 2.60 -4.74
N LEU A 83 19.23 1.37 -5.09
CA LEU A 83 20.14 0.33 -5.57
C LEU A 83 20.57 0.54 -7.03
N ILE A 84 20.02 1.54 -7.71
CA ILE A 84 20.30 1.88 -9.10
C ILE A 84 20.96 3.26 -9.11
N ASP A 85 22.24 3.35 -9.46
CA ASP A 85 23.05 4.58 -9.37
C ASP A 85 22.43 5.77 -10.11
N SER A 86 21.73 5.52 -11.22
CA SER A 86 21.10 6.56 -12.02
C SER A 86 19.72 6.99 -11.52
N ALA A 87 19.15 6.30 -10.51
CA ALA A 87 17.80 6.58 -10.00
C ALA A 87 17.81 7.76 -9.03
N ARG A 88 16.87 8.69 -9.22
CA ARG A 88 16.73 9.84 -8.33
C ARG A 88 15.32 10.42 -8.34
N ILE A 89 14.89 10.92 -7.20
CA ILE A 89 13.79 11.87 -7.09
C ILE A 89 14.33 13.22 -7.52
N THR A 90 13.70 13.85 -8.52
CA THR A 90 14.10 15.14 -9.05
C THR A 90 13.30 16.30 -8.47
N ARG A 91 12.09 16.01 -7.97
CA ARG A 91 11.20 16.96 -7.29
C ARG A 91 10.21 16.21 -6.40
N GLY A 92 9.66 16.91 -5.41
CA GLY A 92 8.60 16.41 -4.55
C GLY A 92 9.12 15.66 -3.34
N SER A 93 8.20 15.02 -2.61
CA SER A 93 8.50 14.28 -1.38
C SER A 93 7.58 13.09 -1.19
N ILE A 94 8.05 12.12 -0.41
CA ILE A 94 7.28 10.97 0.03
C ILE A 94 7.33 10.93 1.55
N GLN A 95 6.18 10.99 2.19
CA GLN A 95 6.06 10.93 3.64
C GLN A 95 5.32 9.66 4.06
N ILE A 96 5.82 9.00 5.08
CA ILE A 96 5.15 7.90 5.77
C ILE A 96 4.89 8.35 7.21
N GLU A 97 3.62 8.35 7.61
CA GLU A 97 3.19 8.90 8.92
C GLU A 97 3.72 10.32 9.20
N GLY A 98 3.76 11.15 8.15
CA GLY A 98 4.23 12.54 8.23
C GLY A 98 5.75 12.69 8.25
N SER A 99 6.53 11.61 8.19
CA SER A 99 7.99 11.64 8.14
C SER A 99 8.48 11.46 6.69
N ASP A 100 9.31 12.39 6.20
CA ASP A 100 9.91 12.27 4.86
C ASP A 100 10.93 11.13 4.85
N ILE A 101 10.66 10.12 4.03
CA ILE A 101 11.52 8.92 3.91
C ILE A 101 12.84 9.19 3.18
N ASN A 102 12.97 10.35 2.53
CA ASN A 102 14.18 10.74 1.79
C ASN A 102 14.98 11.83 2.53
N ALA A 103 14.57 12.22 3.74
CA ALA A 103 15.29 13.20 4.54
C ALA A 103 16.72 12.70 4.87
N PRO A 104 17.71 13.64 4.98
CA PRO A 104 19.04 13.27 5.42
C PRO A 104 19.02 12.54 6.76
N GLY A 105 19.77 11.44 6.87
CA GLY A 105 19.88 10.67 8.12
C GLY A 105 18.80 9.61 8.34
N VAL A 106 17.86 9.42 7.42
CA VAL A 106 16.91 8.30 7.49
C VAL A 106 17.64 6.97 7.42
N ASP A 107 17.41 6.11 8.41
CA ASP A 107 17.89 4.73 8.38
C ASP A 107 17.08 3.90 7.38
N VAL A 108 17.71 3.59 6.24
CA VAL A 108 17.10 2.83 5.14
C VAL A 108 16.83 1.38 5.55
N VAL A 109 17.59 0.82 6.48
CA VAL A 109 17.38 -0.57 6.97
C VAL A 109 16.11 -0.60 7.81
N ASP A 110 15.93 0.36 8.71
CA ASP A 110 14.71 0.49 9.51
C ASP A 110 13.50 0.78 8.62
N LEU A 111 13.63 1.69 7.65
CA LEU A 111 12.57 1.95 6.66
C LEU A 111 12.12 0.67 5.95
N ARG A 112 13.07 -0.14 5.45
CA ARG A 112 12.76 -1.40 4.74
C ARG A 112 12.22 -2.49 5.66
N ARG A 113 12.44 -2.41 6.96
CA ARG A 113 11.79 -3.26 7.95
C ARG A 113 10.32 -2.88 8.12
N ARG A 114 10.02 -1.56 8.20
CA ARG A 114 8.66 -1.03 8.31
C ARG A 114 7.86 -1.16 7.00
N VAL A 115 8.54 -1.10 5.85
CA VAL A 115 7.94 -1.16 4.51
C VAL A 115 8.43 -2.41 3.79
N GLY A 116 7.78 -3.54 4.06
CA GLY A 116 8.10 -4.83 3.46
C GLY A 116 7.73 -4.91 1.99
N MET A 117 8.42 -5.77 1.23
CA MET A 117 8.15 -5.94 -0.20
C MET A 117 8.06 -7.40 -0.61
N VAL A 118 7.04 -7.71 -1.41
CA VAL A 118 6.83 -8.98 -2.10
C VAL A 118 6.97 -8.73 -3.60
N PHE A 119 7.89 -9.45 -4.23
CA PHE A 119 8.24 -9.29 -5.63
C PHE A 119 7.34 -10.10 -6.56
N GLN A 120 7.27 -9.69 -7.81
CA GLN A 120 6.52 -10.34 -8.89
C GLN A 120 6.90 -11.81 -9.04
N LYS A 121 8.19 -12.11 -9.10
CA LYS A 121 8.70 -13.49 -9.12
C LYS A 121 8.92 -13.96 -7.69
N SER A 122 8.29 -15.07 -7.33
CA SER A 122 8.58 -15.74 -6.06
C SER A 122 10.08 -16.02 -5.95
N ASN A 123 10.71 -15.49 -4.90
CA ASN A 123 12.14 -15.57 -4.70
C ASN A 123 12.50 -16.09 -3.30
N PRO A 124 12.08 -17.31 -2.94
CA PRO A 124 12.54 -17.88 -1.69
C PRO A 124 14.07 -17.94 -1.68
N PHE A 125 14.68 -17.78 -0.51
CA PHE A 125 16.11 -17.98 -0.37
C PHE A 125 16.45 -19.49 -0.52
N PRO A 126 17.68 -19.85 -0.93
CA PRO A 126 18.14 -21.24 -0.96
C PRO A 126 18.37 -21.79 0.45
N LYS A 127 17.31 -21.77 1.24
CA LYS A 127 17.24 -22.11 2.67
C LYS A 127 15.97 -22.92 2.93
N SER A 128 15.84 -23.43 4.15
CA SER A 128 14.60 -24.07 4.62
C SER A 128 13.41 -23.09 4.63
N ILE A 129 12.20 -23.64 4.69
CA ILE A 129 10.97 -22.85 4.89
C ILE A 129 11.11 -22.00 6.16
N TYR A 130 11.52 -22.63 7.27
CA TYR A 130 11.77 -21.95 8.54
C TYR A 130 12.77 -20.80 8.39
N ASP A 131 13.94 -21.06 7.79
CA ASP A 131 15.00 -20.06 7.67
C ASP A 131 14.65 -18.93 6.71
N ASN A 132 13.77 -19.17 5.73
CA ASN A 132 13.24 -18.10 4.90
C ASN A 132 12.45 -17.07 5.73
N VAL A 133 11.58 -17.55 6.62
CA VAL A 133 10.75 -16.67 7.46
C VAL A 133 11.58 -16.04 8.58
N ALA A 134 12.44 -16.82 9.24
CA ALA A 134 13.29 -16.38 10.34
C ALA A 134 14.40 -15.38 9.92
N TYR A 135 14.68 -15.26 8.62
CA TYR A 135 15.82 -14.52 8.11
C TYR A 135 15.84 -13.06 8.55
N GLY A 136 14.73 -12.35 8.32
CA GLY A 136 14.61 -10.93 8.68
C GLY A 136 14.75 -10.69 10.19
N LEU A 137 14.19 -11.57 11.02
CA LEU A 137 14.30 -11.48 12.48
C LEU A 137 15.75 -11.62 12.96
N ARG A 138 16.49 -12.57 12.37
CA ARG A 138 17.92 -12.77 12.71
C ARG A 138 18.77 -11.57 12.31
N ILE A 139 18.51 -10.96 11.15
CA ILE A 139 19.19 -9.73 10.72
C ILE A 139 18.86 -8.58 11.65
N ALA A 140 17.61 -8.51 12.12
CA ALA A 140 17.18 -7.51 13.11
C ALA A 140 17.74 -7.77 14.53
N GLY A 141 18.62 -8.78 14.71
CA GLY A 141 19.29 -9.07 15.96
C GLY A 141 18.48 -9.91 16.96
N VAL A 142 17.33 -10.49 16.55
CA VAL A 142 16.59 -11.41 17.41
C VAL A 142 17.35 -12.71 17.55
N THR A 143 17.83 -13.02 18.75
CA THR A 143 18.64 -14.22 19.04
C THR A 143 17.86 -15.28 19.80
N LYS A 144 16.80 -14.89 20.52
CA LYS A 144 16.00 -15.81 21.33
C LYS A 144 15.18 -16.73 20.44
N ARG A 145 15.49 -18.02 20.47
CA ARG A 145 14.86 -19.05 19.62
C ARG A 145 13.35 -19.10 19.76
N THR A 146 12.81 -19.03 20.99
CA THR A 146 11.37 -19.07 21.23
C THR A 146 10.63 -17.94 20.53
N LEU A 147 11.17 -16.70 20.51
CA LEU A 147 10.58 -15.56 19.80
C LEU A 147 10.60 -15.77 18.28
N ILE A 148 11.68 -16.38 17.76
CA ILE A 148 11.76 -16.69 16.33
C ILE A 148 10.74 -17.79 15.98
N ASP A 149 10.63 -18.84 16.77
CA ASP A 149 9.68 -19.94 16.55
C ASP A 149 8.23 -19.43 16.53
N GLU A 150 7.85 -18.59 17.50
CA GLU A 150 6.53 -17.95 17.59
C GLU A 150 6.25 -17.04 16.37
N ALA A 151 7.23 -16.22 15.97
CA ALA A 151 7.09 -15.33 14.83
C ALA A 151 7.00 -16.10 13.51
N VAL A 152 7.76 -17.20 13.35
CA VAL A 152 7.70 -18.06 12.17
C VAL A 152 6.33 -18.72 12.06
N GLU A 153 5.81 -19.31 13.14
CA GLU A 153 4.47 -19.91 13.15
C GLU A 153 3.41 -18.84 12.84
N LYS A 154 3.42 -17.70 13.54
CA LYS A 154 2.49 -16.59 13.32
C LYS A 154 2.48 -16.15 11.85
N SER A 155 3.65 -15.96 11.26
CA SER A 155 3.78 -15.46 9.88
C SER A 155 3.31 -16.48 8.85
N LEU A 156 3.61 -17.78 9.06
CA LEU A 156 3.13 -18.86 8.20
C LEU A 156 1.61 -19.04 8.31
N ARG A 157 1.02 -18.85 9.49
CA ARG A 157 -0.43 -18.83 9.68
C ARG A 157 -1.06 -17.62 8.99
N SER A 158 -0.48 -16.42 9.20
CA SER A 158 -0.94 -15.18 8.57
C SER A 158 -0.85 -15.21 7.04
N SER A 159 0.05 -16.03 6.46
CA SER A 159 0.16 -16.25 5.01
C SER A 159 -0.63 -17.45 4.49
N ALA A 160 -1.51 -18.04 5.32
CA ALA A 160 -2.29 -19.24 5.01
C ALA A 160 -1.44 -20.41 4.49
N LEU A 161 -0.21 -20.57 4.99
CA LEU A 161 0.74 -21.61 4.56
C LEU A 161 1.02 -22.66 5.64
N TRP A 162 0.75 -22.34 6.92
CA TRP A 162 1.12 -23.18 8.07
C TRP A 162 0.67 -24.62 7.94
N GLU A 163 -0.61 -24.87 7.68
CA GLU A 163 -1.17 -26.23 7.62
C GLU A 163 -0.56 -27.09 6.50
N GLU A 164 0.00 -26.45 5.47
CA GLU A 164 0.63 -27.15 4.35
C GLU A 164 2.10 -27.49 4.62
N VAL A 165 2.75 -26.83 5.61
CA VAL A 165 4.21 -26.92 5.79
C VAL A 165 4.68 -27.21 7.21
N LYS A 166 3.81 -27.20 8.22
CA LYS A 166 4.15 -27.34 9.65
C LYS A 166 5.00 -28.59 9.97
N ASP A 167 4.79 -29.69 9.25
CA ASP A 167 5.49 -30.94 9.47
C ASP A 167 6.80 -31.05 8.67
N ARG A 168 7.15 -30.01 7.87
CA ARG A 168 8.32 -29.99 6.98
C ARG A 168 9.03 -28.63 6.93
N LEU A 169 9.06 -27.89 8.03
CA LEU A 169 9.65 -26.54 8.10
C LEU A 169 11.14 -26.49 7.73
N HIS A 170 11.85 -27.59 7.92
CA HIS A 170 13.29 -27.68 7.64
C HIS A 170 13.62 -28.13 6.19
N VAL A 171 12.60 -28.40 5.37
CA VAL A 171 12.78 -28.71 3.95
C VAL A 171 13.03 -27.41 3.17
N SER A 172 13.77 -27.50 2.06
CA SER A 172 14.06 -26.36 1.19
C SER A 172 12.79 -25.66 0.69
N GLY A 173 12.77 -24.33 0.76
CA GLY A 173 11.70 -23.50 0.21
C GLY A 173 11.49 -23.66 -1.29
N TYR A 174 12.54 -24.07 -2.03
CA TYR A 174 12.40 -24.36 -3.47
C TYR A 174 11.56 -25.59 -3.82
N GLY A 175 11.38 -26.51 -2.87
CA GLY A 175 10.49 -27.67 -3.06
C GLY A 175 9.01 -27.38 -2.99
N LEU A 176 8.62 -26.13 -2.75
CA LEU A 176 7.23 -25.68 -2.70
C LEU A 176 6.70 -25.39 -4.11
N SER A 177 5.38 -25.52 -4.30
CA SER A 177 4.72 -25.05 -5.53
C SER A 177 4.82 -23.51 -5.67
N GLY A 178 4.61 -22.98 -6.87
CA GLY A 178 4.71 -21.53 -7.12
C GLY A 178 3.82 -20.70 -6.18
N GLY A 179 2.58 -21.10 -5.96
CA GLY A 179 1.68 -20.43 -5.02
C GLY A 179 2.11 -20.56 -3.56
N GLN A 180 2.70 -21.71 -3.17
CA GLN A 180 3.29 -21.88 -1.84
C GLN A 180 4.54 -21.02 -1.67
N GLN A 181 5.40 -20.94 -2.68
CA GLN A 181 6.58 -20.07 -2.67
C GLN A 181 6.18 -18.59 -2.53
N GLN A 182 5.13 -18.16 -3.22
CA GLN A 182 4.65 -16.78 -3.09
C GLN A 182 4.15 -16.50 -1.66
N ARG A 183 3.36 -17.41 -1.09
CA ARG A 183 2.90 -17.28 0.30
C ARG A 183 4.05 -17.36 1.30
N LEU A 184 5.12 -18.11 1.00
CA LEU A 184 6.35 -18.12 1.80
C LEU A 184 7.06 -16.75 1.74
N CYS A 185 7.12 -16.12 0.56
CA CYS A 185 7.68 -14.77 0.43
C CYS A 185 6.83 -13.72 1.17
N ILE A 186 5.51 -13.89 1.19
CA ILE A 186 4.61 -13.05 2.01
C ILE A 186 4.90 -13.29 3.50
N ALA A 187 4.96 -14.56 3.96
CA ALA A 187 5.30 -14.89 5.35
C ALA A 187 6.63 -14.26 5.79
N ARG A 188 7.65 -14.33 4.92
CA ARG A 188 8.96 -13.71 5.16
C ARG A 188 8.85 -12.19 5.33
N ALA A 189 8.03 -11.52 4.53
CA ALA A 189 7.83 -10.09 4.64
C ALA A 189 7.08 -9.71 5.93
N LEU A 190 6.10 -10.53 6.35
CA LEU A 190 5.30 -10.30 7.56
C LEU A 190 6.05 -10.59 8.87
N ALA A 191 7.11 -11.42 8.83
CA ALA A 191 7.81 -11.89 10.03
C ALA A 191 8.46 -10.75 10.84
N VAL A 192 8.82 -9.66 10.20
CA VAL A 192 9.40 -8.47 10.85
C VAL A 192 8.34 -7.46 11.29
N GLU A 193 7.05 -7.82 11.21
CA GLU A 193 5.90 -7.00 11.57
C GLU A 193 5.93 -5.61 10.91
N PRO A 194 5.90 -5.52 9.57
CA PRO A 194 5.93 -4.25 8.86
C PRO A 194 4.62 -3.47 9.10
N GLU A 195 4.64 -2.17 8.86
CA GLU A 195 3.44 -1.31 8.85
C GLU A 195 2.78 -1.30 7.46
N ILE A 196 3.62 -1.40 6.43
CA ILE A 196 3.23 -1.36 5.02
C ILE A 196 3.76 -2.58 4.30
N VAL A 197 2.93 -3.18 3.44
CA VAL A 197 3.32 -4.30 2.58
C VAL A 197 3.14 -3.90 1.12
N LEU A 198 4.23 -3.82 0.40
CA LEU A 198 4.27 -3.54 -1.03
C LEU A 198 4.24 -4.87 -1.80
N MET A 199 3.40 -4.98 -2.82
CA MET A 199 3.28 -6.19 -3.63
C MET A 199 3.37 -5.83 -5.12
N ASP A 200 4.43 -6.28 -5.79
CA ASP A 200 4.63 -6.06 -7.22
C ASP A 200 4.10 -7.28 -7.98
N GLU A 201 2.93 -7.17 -8.61
CA GLU A 201 2.25 -8.23 -9.39
C GLU A 201 2.22 -9.62 -8.71
N PRO A 202 1.72 -9.74 -7.46
CA PRO A 202 1.92 -10.93 -6.63
C PRO A 202 1.28 -12.21 -7.16
N CYS A 203 0.41 -12.13 -8.17
CA CYS A 203 -0.30 -13.28 -8.73
C CYS A 203 0.02 -13.56 -10.21
N SER A 204 0.92 -12.80 -10.85
CA SER A 204 1.16 -12.85 -12.29
C SER A 204 1.65 -14.21 -12.81
N ALA A 205 2.34 -14.99 -11.96
CA ALA A 205 2.90 -16.30 -12.29
C ALA A 205 2.15 -17.47 -11.63
N LEU A 206 0.94 -17.24 -11.10
CA LEU A 206 0.19 -18.24 -10.35
C LEU A 206 -0.98 -18.79 -11.17
N ASP A 207 -1.32 -20.05 -10.91
CA ASP A 207 -2.56 -20.64 -11.40
C ASP A 207 -3.81 -19.99 -10.73
N PRO A 208 -5.03 -20.19 -11.30
CA PRO A 208 -6.23 -19.54 -10.76
C PRO A 208 -6.55 -19.89 -9.29
N ILE A 209 -6.24 -21.11 -8.85
CA ILE A 209 -6.51 -21.55 -7.45
C ILE A 209 -5.53 -20.85 -6.50
N ALA A 210 -4.24 -20.83 -6.85
CA ALA A 210 -3.23 -20.13 -6.06
C ALA A 210 -3.49 -18.62 -6.05
N THR A 211 -3.91 -18.03 -7.16
CA THR A 211 -4.32 -16.63 -7.27
C THR A 211 -5.45 -16.30 -6.31
N ALA A 212 -6.52 -17.11 -6.29
CA ALA A 212 -7.66 -16.89 -5.38
C ALA A 212 -7.23 -16.94 -3.90
N LYS A 213 -6.33 -17.85 -3.53
CA LYS A 213 -5.77 -17.93 -2.17
C LYS A 213 -4.97 -16.67 -1.79
N VAL A 214 -4.16 -16.13 -2.71
CA VAL A 214 -3.37 -14.90 -2.46
C VAL A 214 -4.28 -13.68 -2.40
N GLU A 215 -5.31 -13.59 -3.25
CA GLU A 215 -6.29 -12.49 -3.20
C GLU A 215 -7.08 -12.49 -1.88
N GLU A 216 -7.52 -13.65 -1.41
CA GLU A 216 -8.17 -13.78 -0.11
C GLU A 216 -7.25 -13.38 1.04
N LEU A 217 -5.99 -13.82 0.97
CA LEU A 217 -4.96 -13.45 1.92
C LEU A 217 -4.75 -11.92 1.98
N ILE A 218 -4.66 -11.24 0.83
CA ILE A 218 -4.53 -9.77 0.78
C ILE A 218 -5.71 -9.10 1.49
N ARG A 219 -6.94 -9.56 1.27
CA ARG A 219 -8.14 -9.03 1.95
C ARG A 219 -8.11 -9.20 3.47
N GLN A 220 -7.55 -10.29 3.97
CA GLN A 220 -7.40 -10.52 5.41
C GLN A 220 -6.30 -9.65 6.02
N LEU A 221 -5.18 -9.53 5.32
CA LEU A 221 -4.01 -8.78 5.80
C LEU A 221 -4.27 -7.28 5.95
N LYS A 222 -5.18 -6.68 5.17
CA LYS A 222 -5.49 -5.25 5.27
C LYS A 222 -6.00 -4.81 6.64
N GLN A 223 -6.54 -5.72 7.45
CA GLN A 223 -6.99 -5.41 8.80
C GLN A 223 -5.84 -5.00 9.73
N GLN A 224 -4.62 -5.44 9.41
CA GLN A 224 -3.41 -5.20 10.22
C GLN A 224 -2.40 -4.32 9.49
N TYR A 225 -2.34 -4.38 8.16
CA TYR A 225 -1.33 -3.76 7.33
C TYR A 225 -1.93 -2.79 6.32
N THR A 226 -1.18 -1.76 5.97
CA THR A 226 -1.43 -0.96 4.77
C THR A 226 -0.82 -1.67 3.58
N ILE A 227 -1.59 -1.93 2.52
CA ILE A 227 -1.12 -2.73 1.39
C ILE A 227 -1.16 -1.87 0.12
N VAL A 228 -0.05 -1.86 -0.61
CA VAL A 228 0.02 -1.26 -1.96
C VAL A 228 0.38 -2.36 -2.94
N ILE A 229 -0.51 -2.60 -3.90
CA ILE A 229 -0.34 -3.66 -4.90
C ILE A 229 -0.23 -3.06 -6.30
N VAL A 230 0.78 -3.45 -7.06
CA VAL A 230 0.84 -3.25 -8.52
C VAL A 230 0.20 -4.46 -9.18
N THR A 231 -0.72 -4.24 -10.10
CA THR A 231 -1.29 -5.31 -10.94
C THR A 231 -1.68 -4.78 -12.31
N HIS A 232 -1.53 -5.62 -13.33
CA HIS A 232 -2.09 -5.40 -14.66
C HIS A 232 -3.44 -6.14 -14.84
N ASN A 233 -3.86 -6.93 -13.84
CA ASN A 233 -5.13 -7.65 -13.88
C ASN A 233 -6.24 -6.81 -13.22
N MET A 234 -7.14 -6.26 -14.05
CA MET A 234 -8.27 -5.43 -13.61
C MET A 234 -9.20 -6.17 -12.65
N GLN A 235 -9.44 -7.46 -12.93
CA GLN A 235 -10.32 -8.27 -12.09
C GLN A 235 -9.71 -8.46 -10.70
N GLN A 236 -8.39 -8.66 -10.61
CA GLN A 236 -7.68 -8.72 -9.33
C GLN A 236 -7.81 -7.40 -8.57
N ALA A 237 -7.53 -6.25 -9.21
CA ALA A 237 -7.70 -4.95 -8.59
C ALA A 237 -9.13 -4.77 -8.06
N GLY A 238 -10.15 -5.08 -8.88
CA GLY A 238 -11.56 -4.99 -8.51
C GLY A 238 -11.96 -5.88 -7.32
N ARG A 239 -11.34 -7.08 -7.17
CA ARG A 239 -11.70 -8.03 -6.10
C ARG A 239 -11.00 -7.76 -4.77
N CYS A 240 -9.77 -7.25 -4.77
CA CYS A 240 -8.96 -7.20 -3.56
C CYS A 240 -8.59 -5.80 -3.08
N SER A 241 -8.81 -4.73 -3.84
CA SER A 241 -8.47 -3.38 -3.40
C SER A 241 -9.66 -2.55 -2.95
N ASP A 242 -9.40 -1.62 -2.02
CA ASP A 242 -10.36 -0.63 -1.53
C ASP A 242 -10.27 0.65 -2.36
N HIS A 243 -9.05 1.01 -2.77
CA HIS A 243 -8.76 2.17 -3.62
C HIS A 243 -7.95 1.73 -4.84
N THR A 244 -8.14 2.46 -5.93
CA THR A 244 -7.41 2.19 -7.19
C THR A 244 -6.86 3.50 -7.75
N ALA A 245 -5.57 3.48 -8.08
CA ALA A 245 -4.85 4.56 -8.74
C ALA A 245 -4.52 4.14 -10.18
N PHE A 246 -5.05 4.84 -11.16
CA PHE A 246 -4.76 4.61 -12.57
C PHE A 246 -3.61 5.48 -13.04
N PHE A 247 -2.56 4.84 -13.55
CA PHE A 247 -1.36 5.47 -14.08
C PHE A 247 -1.27 5.36 -15.59
N TYR A 248 -0.86 6.46 -16.23
CA TYR A 248 -0.57 6.50 -17.66
C TYR A 248 0.61 7.43 -17.94
N LEU A 249 1.60 6.94 -18.69
CA LEU A 249 2.82 7.71 -19.07
C LEU A 249 3.45 8.46 -17.89
N GLY A 250 3.62 7.77 -16.76
CA GLY A 250 4.27 8.32 -15.56
C GLY A 250 3.42 9.28 -14.72
N ARG A 251 2.15 9.50 -15.09
CA ARG A 251 1.23 10.39 -14.38
C ARG A 251 0.13 9.61 -13.68
N LEU A 252 -0.29 10.10 -12.53
CA LEU A 252 -1.53 9.66 -11.90
C LEU A 252 -2.70 10.34 -12.62
N ILE A 253 -3.54 9.55 -13.28
CA ILE A 253 -4.70 10.05 -14.01
C ILE A 253 -5.91 10.16 -13.11
N GLU A 254 -6.14 9.13 -12.28
CA GLU A 254 -7.28 9.09 -11.37
C GLU A 254 -6.98 8.23 -10.15
N PHE A 255 -7.45 8.67 -8.99
CA PHE A 255 -7.39 7.92 -7.74
C PHE A 255 -8.72 8.05 -7.01
N ASP A 256 -9.38 6.94 -6.75
CA ASP A 256 -10.63 6.91 -5.99
C ASP A 256 -10.88 5.52 -5.39
N ARG A 257 -12.01 5.34 -4.72
CA ARG A 257 -12.48 4.02 -4.29
C ARG A 257 -12.59 3.09 -5.49
N THR A 258 -12.14 1.86 -5.33
CA THR A 258 -12.12 0.85 -6.39
C THR A 258 -13.49 0.66 -7.04
N ALA A 259 -14.56 0.62 -6.23
CA ALA A 259 -15.92 0.51 -6.76
C ALA A 259 -16.27 1.65 -7.73
N LYS A 260 -15.86 2.91 -7.42
CA LYS A 260 -16.11 4.05 -8.29
C LYS A 260 -15.27 3.98 -9.57
N ILE A 261 -13.99 3.69 -9.45
CA ILE A 261 -13.09 3.55 -10.60
C ILE A 261 -13.63 2.54 -11.63
N PHE A 262 -14.14 1.38 -11.16
CA PHE A 262 -14.63 0.32 -12.05
C PHE A 262 -16.08 0.48 -12.52
N SER A 263 -16.90 1.33 -11.89
CA SER A 263 -18.31 1.51 -12.27
C SER A 263 -18.62 2.83 -12.95
N ASN A 264 -17.99 3.92 -12.49
CA ASN A 264 -18.24 5.28 -12.97
C ASN A 264 -16.99 6.15 -12.76
N PRO A 265 -15.90 5.91 -13.50
CA PRO A 265 -14.69 6.71 -13.42
C PRO A 265 -14.94 8.17 -13.81
N GLY A 266 -14.22 9.10 -13.17
CA GLY A 266 -14.33 10.52 -13.46
C GLY A 266 -13.51 10.95 -14.69
N GLN A 267 -12.56 10.12 -15.12
CA GLN A 267 -11.67 10.41 -16.24
C GLN A 267 -11.96 9.48 -17.42
N ARG A 268 -12.13 10.08 -18.60
CA ARG A 268 -12.37 9.32 -19.84
C ARG A 268 -11.25 8.32 -20.13
N GLN A 269 -10.00 8.68 -19.87
CA GLN A 269 -8.85 7.77 -20.05
C GLN A 269 -8.96 6.53 -19.15
N THR A 270 -9.44 6.69 -17.91
CA THR A 270 -9.68 5.57 -16.98
C THR A 270 -10.77 4.65 -17.54
N GLU A 271 -11.88 5.22 -18.04
CA GLU A 271 -12.98 4.46 -18.64
C GLU A 271 -12.51 3.66 -19.86
N GLU A 272 -11.78 4.29 -20.77
CA GLU A 272 -11.24 3.64 -21.97
C GLU A 272 -10.30 2.48 -21.59
N TYR A 273 -9.44 2.67 -20.57
CA TYR A 273 -8.53 1.63 -20.09
C TYR A 273 -9.27 0.43 -19.49
N ILE A 274 -10.23 0.66 -18.60
CA ILE A 274 -10.98 -0.39 -17.91
C ILE A 274 -11.87 -1.18 -18.88
N THR A 275 -12.44 -0.51 -19.88
CA THR A 275 -13.31 -1.15 -20.88
C THR A 275 -12.55 -1.81 -22.02
N GLY A 276 -11.19 -1.78 -22.01
CA GLY A 276 -10.35 -2.35 -23.05
C GLY A 276 -10.39 -1.59 -24.39
N ARG A 277 -10.87 -0.34 -24.38
CA ARG A 277 -10.93 0.57 -25.55
C ARG A 277 -9.70 1.48 -25.65
N PHE A 278 -8.72 1.22 -24.83
CA PHE A 278 -7.51 2.04 -24.69
C PHE A 278 -6.50 1.63 -25.77
N GLY A 279 -6.23 2.52 -26.73
CA GLY A 279 -5.29 2.27 -27.84
C GLY A 279 -5.33 3.36 -28.87
#